data_5448f15cf95e0aef5cb16c66b373ef87
#
_entry.id   5448f15cf95e0aef5cb16c66b373ef87
#
_cell.length_a   1.000
_cell.length_b   1.000
_cell.length_c   1.000
_cell.angle_alpha   90.00
_cell.angle_beta   90.00
_cell.angle_gamma   90.00
#
_symmetry.space_group_name_H-M   'P 1'
#
loop_
_entity.id
_entity.type
_entity.pdbx_description
1 polymer ?
#
loop_
_entity_poly.entity_id
_entity_poly.type
_entity_poly.pdbx_seq_one_letter_code
_entity_poly.pdbx_strand_id
1 'polypeptide(L)'
;VINIGEFKIDLGTFGGPNSWMNWGGINDFAQAVGDAETAAPDPDGEDICGFGTHLTCRPFLWQFGHMSALPTLGKNNGQASDINNRGEIAGTYYWIRKTARRLVRHR
;
A
#
# COMPACT_ATOMS: atom_id res chain seq x y z
N VAL A 1 -8.33 -1.20 7.36
CA VAL A 1 -9.39 -2.02 7.98
C VAL A 1 -10.38 -2.48 6.92
N ILE A 2 -10.70 -3.76 6.92
CA ILE A 2 -11.76 -4.32 6.10
C ILE A 2 -12.98 -4.53 6.98
N ASN A 3 -14.13 -4.05 6.51
CA ASN A 3 -15.41 -4.30 7.15
C ASN A 3 -16.14 -5.42 6.39
N ILE A 4 -16.51 -6.47 7.11
CA ILE A 4 -17.29 -7.58 6.56
C ILE A 4 -18.51 -7.74 7.46
N GLY A 5 -19.64 -7.17 7.05
CA GLY A 5 -20.82 -7.11 7.92
C GLY A 5 -20.50 -6.37 9.20
N GLU A 6 -20.59 -7.06 10.32
CA GLU A 6 -20.25 -6.52 11.65
C GLU A 6 -18.79 -6.73 12.02
N PHE A 7 -18.01 -7.40 11.17
CA PHE A 7 -16.62 -7.71 11.44
C PHE A 7 -15.69 -6.69 10.82
N LYS A 8 -14.61 -6.40 11.53
CA LYS A 8 -13.55 -5.53 11.07
C LYS A 8 -12.24 -6.29 11.13
N ILE A 9 -11.48 -6.24 10.05
CA ILE A 9 -10.17 -6.85 10.00
C ILE A 9 -9.14 -5.75 9.90
N ASP A 10 -8.25 -5.69 10.87
CA ASP A 10 -7.14 -4.76 10.85
C ASP A 10 -6.01 -5.40 10.06
N LEU A 11 -5.63 -4.78 8.95
CA LEU A 11 -4.59 -5.31 8.06
C LEU A 11 -3.18 -5.09 8.60
N GLY A 12 -3.00 -4.14 9.52
CA GLY A 12 -1.69 -3.81 10.06
C GLY A 12 -0.94 -2.77 9.24
N THR A 13 0.35 -2.68 9.51
CA THR A 13 1.27 -1.75 8.85
C THR A 13 2.64 -2.41 8.69
N PHE A 14 3.61 -1.68 8.13
CA PHE A 14 5.00 -2.13 8.07
C PHE A 14 5.86 -1.53 9.19
N GLY A 15 5.24 -1.20 10.33
CA GLY A 15 5.92 -0.67 11.50
C GLY A 15 5.56 0.77 11.83
N GLY A 16 4.98 1.50 10.91
CA GLY A 16 4.47 2.84 11.17
C GLY A 16 3.04 2.82 11.68
N PRO A 17 2.46 3.99 12.00
CA PRO A 17 1.13 4.04 12.62
C PRO A 17 -0.04 3.87 11.67
N ASN A 18 0.14 4.04 10.37
CA ASN A 18 -0.99 4.15 9.45
C ASN A 18 -0.89 3.22 8.24
N SER A 19 -2.06 2.80 7.75
CA SER A 19 -2.21 2.13 6.46
C SER A 19 -3.52 2.56 5.82
N TRP A 20 -3.60 2.39 4.50
CA TRP A 20 -4.74 2.84 3.72
C TRP A 20 -5.06 1.86 2.60
N MET A 21 -6.35 1.63 2.38
CA MET A 21 -6.87 0.89 1.23
C MET A 21 -7.60 1.84 0.31
N ASN A 22 -7.38 1.69 -1.01
CA ASN A 22 -8.11 2.45 -2.02
C ASN A 22 -9.42 1.76 -2.40
N TRP A 23 -10.28 2.46 -3.16
CA TRP A 23 -11.60 1.97 -3.55
C TRP A 23 -11.56 0.64 -4.31
N GLY A 24 -10.61 0.47 -5.20
CA GLY A 24 -10.43 -0.77 -5.96
C GLY A 24 -9.51 -1.77 -5.26
N GLY A 25 -9.27 -1.59 -3.99
CA GLY A 25 -8.23 -2.29 -3.26
C GLY A 25 -8.59 -3.67 -2.72
N ILE A 26 -9.74 -4.23 -3.07
CA ILE A 26 -10.10 -5.57 -2.63
C ILE A 26 -10.77 -6.33 -3.79
N ASN A 27 -10.50 -7.63 -3.90
CA ASN A 27 -11.12 -8.49 -4.88
C ASN A 27 -12.02 -9.55 -4.22
N ASP A 28 -12.64 -10.42 -5.04
CA ASP A 28 -13.57 -11.45 -4.56
C ASP A 28 -12.88 -12.56 -3.76
N PHE A 29 -11.56 -12.62 -3.80
CA PHE A 29 -10.78 -13.63 -3.07
C PHE A 29 -10.22 -13.10 -1.75
N ALA A 30 -10.75 -11.97 -1.28
CA ALA A 30 -10.30 -11.31 -0.05
C ALA A 30 -8.82 -10.94 -0.07
N GLN A 31 -8.28 -10.63 -1.24
CA GLN A 31 -6.99 -10.02 -1.37
C GLN A 31 -7.16 -8.51 -1.34
N ALA A 32 -6.37 -7.81 -0.55
CA ALA A 32 -6.47 -6.37 -0.39
C ALA A 32 -5.13 -5.71 -0.70
N VAL A 33 -5.18 -4.55 -1.33
CA VAL A 33 -3.99 -3.76 -1.65
C VAL A 33 -4.18 -2.33 -1.19
N GLY A 34 -3.08 -1.67 -0.95
CA GLY A 34 -3.05 -0.28 -0.53
C GLY A 34 -1.63 0.14 -0.23
N ASP A 35 -1.50 1.07 0.68
CA ASP A 35 -0.20 1.57 1.13
C ASP A 35 -0.15 1.59 2.65
N ALA A 36 1.01 1.27 3.17
CA ALA A 36 1.23 1.19 4.61
C ALA A 36 2.57 1.82 4.98
N GLU A 37 2.56 2.53 6.09
CA GLU A 37 3.75 3.18 6.57
C GLU A 37 4.75 2.20 7.17
N THR A 38 6.02 2.47 6.92
CA THR A 38 7.12 1.86 7.64
C THR A 38 7.46 2.70 8.87
N ALA A 39 8.37 2.23 9.69
CA ALA A 39 8.89 3.02 10.81
C ALA A 39 10.00 3.98 10.39
N ALA A 40 10.41 3.95 9.12
CA ALA A 40 11.55 4.73 8.64
C ALA A 40 11.10 6.09 8.11
N PRO A 41 11.77 7.17 8.52
CA PRO A 41 11.52 8.50 7.94
C PRO A 41 11.83 8.51 6.45
N ASP A 42 11.08 9.30 5.70
CA ASP A 42 11.37 9.50 4.30
C ASP A 42 12.73 10.20 4.16
N PRO A 43 13.66 9.65 3.35
CA PRO A 43 14.99 10.26 3.20
C PRO A 43 14.96 11.69 2.65
N ASP A 44 13.92 12.05 1.90
CA ASP A 44 13.76 13.37 1.32
C ASP A 44 12.81 14.24 2.12
N GLY A 45 12.31 13.77 3.27
CA GLY A 45 11.38 14.49 4.12
C GLY A 45 9.98 14.64 3.53
N GLU A 46 9.63 13.83 2.53
CA GLU A 46 8.33 13.91 1.88
C GLU A 46 7.26 13.18 2.67
N ASP A 47 6.03 13.61 2.50
CA ASP A 47 4.85 12.99 3.12
C ASP A 47 3.96 12.42 2.01
N ILE A 48 4.48 11.44 1.29
CA ILE A 48 3.85 10.92 0.08
C ILE A 48 2.48 10.31 0.36
N CYS A 49 2.34 9.58 1.46
CA CYS A 49 1.05 8.98 1.82
C CYS A 49 0.07 9.94 2.48
N GLY A 50 0.53 11.13 2.82
CA GLY A 50 -0.35 12.19 3.31
C GLY A 50 -0.87 12.01 4.73
N PHE A 51 -0.24 11.16 5.54
CA PHE A 51 -0.64 10.97 6.93
C PHE A 51 -0.07 12.03 7.88
N GLY A 52 0.81 12.88 7.39
CA GLY A 52 1.46 13.90 8.22
C GLY A 52 2.68 13.43 9.00
N THR A 53 3.06 12.17 8.86
CA THR A 53 4.17 11.58 9.62
C THR A 53 5.51 11.70 8.93
N HIS A 54 5.54 11.92 7.61
CA HIS A 54 6.74 11.94 6.78
C HIS A 54 7.53 10.62 6.84
N LEU A 55 6.83 9.51 7.09
CA LEU A 55 7.42 8.17 7.03
C LEU A 55 7.33 7.62 5.62
N THR A 56 8.24 6.70 5.28
CA THR A 56 8.15 6.03 3.99
C THR A 56 6.93 5.12 3.97
N CYS A 57 6.33 5.00 2.79
CA CYS A 57 5.10 4.26 2.56
C CYS A 57 5.35 3.20 1.52
N ARG A 58 4.95 1.98 1.81
CA ARG A 58 5.13 0.86 0.89
C ARG A 58 3.79 0.36 0.39
N PRO A 59 3.69 0.01 -0.90
CA PRO A 59 2.51 -0.69 -1.38
C PRO A 59 2.47 -2.08 -0.78
N PHE A 60 1.28 -2.58 -0.49
CA PHE A 60 1.13 -3.89 0.11
C PHE A 60 0.09 -4.74 -0.62
N LEU A 61 0.26 -6.05 -0.48
CA LEU A 61 -0.77 -7.05 -0.72
C LEU A 61 -1.04 -7.74 0.61
N TRP A 62 -2.31 -7.78 1.00
CA TRP A 62 -2.76 -8.51 2.17
C TRP A 62 -3.61 -9.69 1.74
N GLN A 63 -3.29 -10.86 2.26
CA GLN A 63 -4.09 -12.07 2.02
C GLN A 63 -3.82 -13.07 3.14
N PHE A 64 -4.83 -13.81 3.51
CA PHE A 64 -4.71 -14.86 4.53
C PHE A 64 -4.11 -14.37 5.85
N GLY A 65 -4.45 -13.16 6.26
CA GLY A 65 -3.95 -12.58 7.50
C GLY A 65 -2.52 -12.07 7.43
N HIS A 66 -1.93 -11.99 6.25
CA HIS A 66 -0.54 -11.60 6.08
C HIS A 66 -0.40 -10.40 5.14
N MET A 67 0.33 -9.38 5.57
CA MET A 67 0.68 -8.23 4.74
C MET A 67 2.08 -8.41 4.20
N SER A 68 2.23 -8.31 2.89
CA SER A 68 3.53 -8.35 2.23
C SER A 68 3.76 -7.09 1.42
N ALA A 69 5.02 -6.64 1.39
CA ALA A 69 5.40 -5.46 0.65
C ALA A 69 5.51 -5.78 -0.84
N LEU A 70 4.94 -4.91 -1.66
CA LEU A 70 5.12 -4.96 -3.10
C LEU A 70 6.38 -4.18 -3.48
N PRO A 71 7.00 -4.48 -4.62
CA PRO A 71 8.21 -3.78 -5.03
C PRO A 71 7.93 -2.31 -5.37
N THR A 72 8.88 -1.46 -5.05
CA THR A 72 8.86 -0.05 -5.42
C THR A 72 9.88 0.28 -6.50
N LEU A 73 10.53 -0.73 -7.04
CA LEU A 73 11.57 -0.62 -8.08
C LEU A 73 12.71 0.31 -7.65
N GLY A 74 13.09 0.21 -6.37
CA GLY A 74 14.17 1.01 -5.82
C GLY A 74 13.78 2.42 -5.40
N LYS A 75 12.50 2.76 -5.45
CA LYS A 75 12.01 4.08 -5.03
C LYS A 75 11.67 4.06 -3.54
N ASN A 76 11.60 5.26 -2.95
CA ASN A 76 11.34 5.38 -1.51
C ASN A 76 9.92 5.01 -1.13
N ASN A 77 8.96 5.32 -1.99
CA ASN A 77 7.55 5.20 -1.69
C ASN A 77 6.80 4.53 -2.83
N GLY A 78 5.65 3.94 -2.49
CA GLY A 78 4.75 3.40 -3.48
C GLY A 78 3.37 3.18 -2.90
N GLN A 79 2.39 3.10 -3.78
CA GLN A 79 0.99 2.89 -3.43
C GLN A 79 0.38 1.90 -4.41
N ALA A 80 -0.41 0.96 -3.91
CA ALA A 80 -1.19 0.06 -4.74
C ALA A 80 -2.64 0.52 -4.73
N SER A 81 -3.23 0.69 -5.90
CA SER A 81 -4.54 1.32 -6.05
C SER A 81 -5.66 0.32 -6.28
N ASP A 82 -5.42 -0.69 -7.09
CA ASP A 82 -6.45 -1.59 -7.56
C ASP A 82 -5.94 -3.02 -7.63
N ILE A 83 -6.84 -3.95 -7.42
CA ILE A 83 -6.59 -5.38 -7.65
C ILE A 83 -7.82 -5.99 -8.33
N ASN A 84 -7.59 -6.85 -9.32
CA ASN A 84 -8.68 -7.59 -9.94
C ASN A 84 -8.73 -9.04 -9.42
N ASN A 85 -9.70 -9.81 -9.90
CA ASN A 85 -9.86 -11.20 -9.46
C ASN A 85 -8.79 -12.15 -10.00
N ARG A 86 -7.96 -11.69 -10.91
CA ARG A 86 -6.81 -12.45 -11.41
C ARG A 86 -5.56 -12.19 -10.59
N GLY A 87 -5.65 -11.34 -9.55
CA GLY A 87 -4.51 -10.98 -8.72
C GLY A 87 -3.58 -9.96 -9.35
N GLU A 88 -4.01 -9.32 -10.43
CA GLU A 88 -3.23 -8.25 -11.05
C GLU A 88 -3.44 -6.96 -10.30
N ILE A 89 -2.35 -6.27 -10.01
CA ILE A 89 -2.35 -5.08 -9.16
C ILE A 89 -1.82 -3.90 -9.94
N ALA A 90 -2.53 -2.78 -9.89
CA ALA A 90 -2.10 -1.51 -10.45
C ALA A 90 -1.80 -0.54 -9.31
N GLY A 91 -0.82 0.30 -9.52
CA GLY A 91 -0.45 1.30 -8.52
C GLY A 91 0.61 2.24 -9.05
N THR A 92 1.24 2.97 -8.15
CA THR A 92 2.31 3.91 -8.47
C THR A 92 3.45 3.74 -7.49
N TYR A 93 4.65 4.12 -7.91
CA TYR A 93 5.77 4.27 -7.01
C TYR A 93 6.36 5.67 -7.22
N TYR A 94 6.95 6.20 -6.17
CA TYR A 94 7.44 7.57 -6.16
C TYR A 94 8.93 7.59 -5.88
N TRP A 95 9.65 8.35 -6.69
CA TRP A 95 10.99 8.73 -6.34
C TRP A 95 11.00 10.26 -6.28
N ILE A 96 11.97 10.83 -5.75
CA ILE A 96 12.18 12.27 -5.60
C ILE A 96 11.01 13.17 -6.02
N ARG A 97 10.40 13.83 -5.05
CA ARG A 97 9.50 14.97 -5.23
C ARG A 97 8.35 14.74 -6.21
N LYS A 98 7.52 13.78 -5.93
CA LYS A 98 6.26 13.59 -6.66
C LYS A 98 6.42 13.01 -8.07
N THR A 99 7.62 12.70 -8.52
CA THR A 99 7.75 11.95 -9.76
C THR A 99 7.22 10.54 -9.53
N ALA A 100 6.19 10.18 -10.26
CA ALA A 100 5.52 8.90 -10.09
C ALA A 100 5.65 8.05 -11.34
N ARG A 101 5.80 6.75 -11.14
CA ARG A 101 5.76 5.76 -12.21
C ARG A 101 4.70 4.74 -11.89
N ARG A 102 4.06 4.23 -12.91
CA ARG A 102 3.01 3.25 -12.75
C ARG A 102 3.59 1.90 -12.43
N LEU A 103 3.13 1.32 -11.33
CA LEU A 103 3.36 -0.07 -11.00
C LEU A 103 2.15 -0.85 -11.52
N VAL A 104 2.36 -1.77 -12.45
CA VAL A 104 1.23 -2.29 -13.23
C VAL A 104 0.86 -3.72 -12.88
N ARG A 105 1.78 -4.54 -12.45
CA ARG A 105 1.44 -5.95 -12.27
C ARG A 105 2.20 -6.58 -11.12
N HIS A 106 1.46 -7.34 -10.35
CA HIS A 106 2.03 -8.25 -9.36
C HIS A 106 1.13 -9.49 -9.27
N ARG A 107 1.71 -10.63 -9.17
CA ARG A 107 1.00 -11.87 -8.97
C ARG A 107 1.59 -12.67 -7.82
#